data_c3b483851c65a6726737510db58fe023
#
_entry.id   c3b483851c65a6726737510db58fe023
#
_cell.length_a   1.000
_cell.length_b   1.000
_cell.length_c   1.000
_cell.angle_alpha   90.00
_cell.angle_beta   90.00
_cell.angle_gamma   90.00
#
_symmetry.space_group_name_H-M   'P 1'
#
loop_
_entity.id
_entity.type
_entity.pdbx_description
1 polymer ?
#
loop_
_entity_poly.entity_id
_entity_poly.type
_entity_poly.pdbx_seq_one_letter_code
_entity_poly.pdbx_strand_id
1 'polypeptide(L)'
;MHINQVKSTLREIARLGCIKLTRHCRARMKERQVTTDDFLHLLLWGKIVNVEEDQETKNLKCEVQGKDIDGDDLTLHIAILVKENSVLCITVHG
;
A
#
# COMPACT_ATOMS: atom_id res chain seq x y z
N MET A 1 14.77 5.08 6.21
CA MET A 1 14.91 3.86 5.37
C MET A 1 15.05 4.25 3.91
N HIS A 2 15.98 3.64 3.21
CA HIS A 2 16.22 3.91 1.79
C HIS A 2 15.04 3.41 0.95
N ILE A 3 14.72 4.10 -0.17
CA ILE A 3 13.57 3.75 -1.02
C ILE A 3 13.60 2.30 -1.51
N ASN A 4 14.78 1.76 -1.83
CA ASN A 4 14.91 0.37 -2.27
C ASN A 4 14.57 -0.62 -1.15
N GLN A 5 14.87 -0.27 0.09
CA GLN A 5 14.49 -1.07 1.26
C GLN A 5 12.98 -1.04 1.49
N VAL A 6 12.35 0.12 1.27
CA VAL A 6 10.90 0.27 1.36
C VAL A 6 10.22 -0.63 0.34
N LYS A 7 10.67 -0.60 -0.91
CA LYS A 7 10.14 -1.46 -1.98
C LYS A 7 10.27 -2.94 -1.64
N SER A 8 11.46 -3.35 -1.19
CA SER A 8 11.77 -4.72 -0.84
C SER A 8 10.88 -5.23 0.29
N THR A 9 10.75 -4.42 1.35
CA THR A 9 9.92 -4.72 2.50
C THR A 9 8.44 -4.84 2.10
N LEU A 10 7.95 -3.89 1.30
CA LEU A 10 6.57 -3.88 0.86
C LEU A 10 6.22 -5.12 0.02
N ARG A 11 7.10 -5.50 -0.91
CA ARG A 11 6.91 -6.69 -1.73
C ARG A 11 6.90 -7.97 -0.92
N GLU A 12 7.77 -8.07 0.07
CA GLU A 12 7.82 -9.22 0.96
C GLU A 12 6.53 -9.32 1.78
N ILE A 13 6.07 -8.23 2.36
CA ILE A 13 4.81 -8.19 3.11
C ILE A 13 3.64 -8.59 2.22
N ALA A 14 3.61 -8.07 0.99
CA ALA A 14 2.56 -8.39 0.02
C ALA A 14 2.53 -9.89 -0.30
N ARG A 15 3.68 -10.51 -0.47
CA ARG A 15 3.79 -11.96 -0.72
C ARG A 15 3.30 -12.79 0.45
N LEU A 16 3.55 -12.32 1.68
CA LEU A 16 3.13 -13.02 2.90
C LEU A 16 1.65 -12.81 3.21
N GLY A 17 1.00 -11.85 2.54
CA GLY A 17 -0.41 -11.57 2.73
C GLY A 17 -0.74 -10.85 4.03
N CYS A 18 0.23 -10.18 4.64
CA CYS A 18 0.04 -9.44 5.90
C CYS A 18 -0.51 -8.04 5.62
N ILE A 19 -1.72 -7.98 5.06
CA ILE A 19 -2.36 -6.73 4.64
C ILE A 19 -3.61 -6.51 5.48
N LYS A 20 -3.71 -5.30 6.04
CA LYS A 20 -4.88 -4.86 6.81
C LYS A 20 -5.56 -3.72 6.06
N LEU A 21 -6.87 -3.73 6.05
CA LEU A 21 -7.67 -2.68 5.40
C LEU A 21 -8.47 -1.93 6.47
N THR A 22 -8.37 -0.60 6.48
CA THR A 22 -9.26 0.20 7.34
C THR A 22 -10.68 0.12 6.81
N ARG A 23 -11.64 0.45 7.66
CA ARG A 23 -13.04 0.53 7.24
C ARG A 23 -13.20 1.53 6.10
N HIS A 24 -12.55 2.67 6.19
CA HIS A 24 -12.54 3.69 5.13
C HIS A 24 -11.95 3.15 3.82
N CYS A 25 -10.82 2.45 3.90
CA CYS A 25 -10.19 1.84 2.73
C CYS A 25 -11.13 0.85 2.05
N ARG A 26 -11.78 -0.01 2.82
CA ARG A 26 -12.75 -0.98 2.27
C ARG A 26 -13.91 -0.30 1.56
N ALA A 27 -14.44 0.77 2.15
CA ALA A 27 -15.53 1.55 1.56
C ALA A 27 -15.09 2.18 0.24
N ARG A 28 -13.91 2.77 0.21
CA ARG A 28 -13.36 3.39 -1.00
C ARG A 28 -13.07 2.35 -2.09
N MET A 29 -12.55 1.19 -1.74
CA MET A 29 -12.31 0.11 -2.68
C MET A 29 -13.61 -0.32 -3.34
N LYS A 30 -14.68 -0.45 -2.54
CA LYS A 30 -16.00 -0.82 -3.06
C LYS A 30 -16.56 0.25 -4.00
N GLU A 31 -16.47 1.52 -3.63
CA GLU A 31 -16.93 2.63 -4.46
C GLU A 31 -16.21 2.70 -5.80
N ARG A 32 -14.92 2.42 -5.79
CA ARG A 32 -14.05 2.51 -6.96
C ARG A 32 -13.92 1.18 -7.71
N GLN A 33 -14.58 0.14 -7.23
CA GLN A 33 -14.50 -1.21 -7.80
C GLN A 33 -13.06 -1.73 -7.85
N VAL A 34 -12.28 -1.43 -6.81
CA VAL A 34 -10.92 -1.92 -6.65
C VAL A 34 -10.97 -3.24 -5.90
N THR A 35 -10.37 -4.27 -6.48
CA THR A 35 -10.33 -5.60 -5.87
C THR A 35 -9.07 -5.78 -5.03
N THR A 36 -9.04 -6.82 -4.22
CA THR A 36 -7.83 -7.22 -3.49
C THR A 36 -6.68 -7.53 -4.45
N ASP A 37 -6.98 -8.13 -5.59
CA ASP A 37 -5.98 -8.43 -6.62
C ASP A 37 -5.37 -7.15 -7.20
N ASP A 38 -6.18 -6.13 -7.45
CA ASP A 38 -5.69 -4.81 -7.89
C ASP A 38 -4.74 -4.22 -6.85
N PHE A 39 -5.13 -4.31 -5.59
CA PHE A 39 -4.33 -3.80 -4.47
C PHE A 39 -2.98 -4.51 -4.41
N LEU A 40 -2.97 -5.84 -4.46
CA LEU A 40 -1.74 -6.63 -4.46
C LEU A 40 -0.87 -6.31 -5.67
N HIS A 41 -1.48 -6.13 -6.83
CA HIS A 41 -0.77 -5.78 -8.06
C HIS A 41 0.02 -4.47 -7.88
N LEU A 42 -0.62 -3.45 -7.29
CA LEU A 42 0.07 -2.19 -7.01
C LEU A 42 1.19 -2.34 -6.00
N LEU A 43 0.98 -3.09 -4.93
CA LEU A 43 2.02 -3.31 -3.93
C LEU A 43 3.27 -3.97 -4.53
N LEU A 44 3.08 -4.84 -5.52
CA LEU A 44 4.18 -5.54 -6.17
C LEU A 44 4.83 -4.71 -7.28
N TRP A 45 4.07 -3.93 -8.03
CA TRP A 45 4.56 -3.29 -9.26
C TRP A 45 4.45 -1.78 -9.28
N GLY A 46 3.77 -1.16 -8.31
CA GLY A 46 3.56 0.28 -8.29
C GLY A 46 4.82 1.06 -7.93
N LYS A 47 4.77 2.35 -8.19
CA LYS A 47 5.84 3.29 -7.83
C LYS A 47 5.55 3.85 -6.44
N ILE A 48 6.53 3.76 -5.56
CA ILE A 48 6.42 4.29 -4.19
C ILE A 48 6.89 5.74 -4.18
N VAL A 49 6.04 6.63 -3.65
CA VAL A 49 6.31 8.06 -3.57
C VAL A 49 5.92 8.60 -2.19
N ASN A 50 6.43 9.78 -1.86
CA ASN A 50 6.05 10.52 -0.64
C ASN A 50 6.20 9.70 0.64
N VAL A 51 7.37 9.07 0.80
CA VAL A 51 7.65 8.27 2.00
C VAL A 51 7.93 9.17 3.19
N GLU A 52 7.18 8.95 4.28
CA GLU A 52 7.37 9.65 5.56
C GLU A 52 7.54 8.63 6.67
N GLU A 53 8.48 8.88 7.57
CA GLU A 53 8.71 8.03 8.73
C GLU A 53 8.13 8.68 9.99
N ASP A 54 7.34 7.91 10.75
CA ASP A 54 6.89 8.32 12.07
C ASP A 54 8.04 8.14 13.06
N GLN A 55 8.42 9.22 13.75
CA GLN A 55 9.58 9.20 14.63
C GLN A 55 9.38 8.34 15.89
N GLU A 56 8.15 8.20 16.35
CA GLU A 56 7.85 7.41 17.55
C GLU A 56 7.73 5.92 17.25
N THR A 57 6.93 5.58 16.26
CA THR A 57 6.62 4.18 15.93
C THR A 57 7.58 3.57 14.93
N LYS A 58 8.30 4.42 14.17
CA LYS A 58 9.12 4.03 13.03
C LYS A 58 8.32 3.44 11.87
N ASN A 59 7.00 3.56 11.90
CA ASN A 59 6.15 3.17 10.79
C ASN A 59 6.35 4.13 9.62
N LEU A 60 6.16 3.62 8.41
CA LEU A 60 6.32 4.40 7.19
C LEU A 60 4.97 4.63 6.55
N LYS A 61 4.67 5.89 6.21
CA LYS A 61 3.52 6.22 5.39
C LYS A 61 4.01 6.54 3.99
N CYS A 62 3.32 6.04 2.99
CA CYS A 62 3.67 6.34 1.61
C CYS A 62 2.48 6.17 0.69
N GLU A 63 2.65 6.65 -0.54
CA GLU A 63 1.71 6.42 -1.61
C GLU A 63 2.31 5.42 -2.58
N VAL A 64 1.47 4.55 -3.14
CA VAL A 64 1.86 3.64 -4.21
C VAL A 64 1.01 3.96 -5.42
N GLN A 65 1.65 4.38 -6.50
CA GLN A 65 0.98 4.81 -7.73
C GLN A 65 1.24 3.81 -8.85
N GLY A 66 0.22 3.51 -9.62
CA GLY A 66 0.38 2.62 -10.75
C GLY A 66 -0.94 2.39 -11.47
N LYS A 67 -0.99 1.28 -12.18
CA LYS A 67 -2.17 0.82 -12.90
C LYS A 67 -2.77 -0.38 -12.18
N ASP A 68 -4.08 -0.44 -12.13
CA ASP A 68 -4.77 -1.65 -11.69
C ASP A 68 -4.67 -2.74 -12.77
N ILE A 69 -5.30 -3.88 -12.54
CA ILE A 69 -5.26 -5.00 -13.47
C ILE A 69 -5.86 -4.63 -14.84
N ASP A 70 -6.88 -3.75 -14.83
CA ASP A 70 -7.56 -3.29 -16.03
C ASP A 70 -6.86 -2.15 -16.75
N GLY A 71 -5.75 -1.66 -16.20
CA GLY A 71 -4.97 -0.57 -16.79
C GLY A 71 -5.39 0.83 -16.38
N ASP A 72 -6.28 0.96 -15.42
CA ASP A 72 -6.72 2.26 -14.91
C ASP A 72 -5.79 2.77 -13.83
N ASP A 73 -5.60 4.09 -13.76
CA ASP A 73 -4.76 4.71 -12.75
C ASP A 73 -5.31 4.47 -11.35
N LEU A 74 -4.42 4.10 -10.43
CA LEU A 74 -4.79 3.83 -9.06
C LEU A 74 -3.67 4.31 -8.14
N THR A 75 -4.06 4.96 -7.04
CA THR A 75 -3.12 5.38 -6.00
C THR A 75 -3.59 4.82 -4.66
N LEU A 76 -2.67 4.19 -3.95
CA LEU A 76 -2.90 3.68 -2.60
C LEU A 76 -2.19 4.57 -1.59
N HIS A 77 -2.86 4.90 -0.49
CA HIS A 77 -2.22 5.50 0.67
C HIS A 77 -2.11 4.41 1.73
N ILE A 78 -0.88 4.07 2.09
CA ILE A 78 -0.60 2.95 2.99
C ILE A 78 0.32 3.37 4.14
N ALA A 79 0.28 2.58 5.20
CA ALA A 79 1.27 2.61 6.26
C ALA A 79 1.94 1.25 6.35
N ILE A 80 3.26 1.24 6.40
CA ILE A 80 4.02 0.02 6.63
C ILE A 80 4.27 -0.05 8.14
N LEU A 81 3.66 -1.06 8.77
CA LEU A 81 3.76 -1.27 10.21
C LEU A 81 4.98 -2.14 10.46
N VAL A 82 6.13 -1.50 10.67
CA VAL A 82 7.44 -2.16 10.68
C VAL A 82 7.53 -3.26 11.73
N LYS A 83 7.09 -2.97 12.96
CA LYS A 83 7.15 -3.95 14.06
C LYS A 83 6.21 -5.13 13.86
N GLU A 84 5.09 -4.92 13.20
CA GLU A 84 4.10 -5.96 12.93
C GLU A 84 4.34 -6.68 11.63
N ASN A 85 5.29 -6.23 10.83
CA ASN A 85 5.60 -6.74 9.51
C ASN A 85 4.34 -6.85 8.64
N SER A 86 3.56 -5.77 8.63
CA SER A 86 2.29 -5.71 7.91
C SER A 86 2.10 -4.37 7.22
N VAL A 87 1.13 -4.31 6.31
CA VAL A 87 0.73 -3.10 5.59
C VAL A 87 -0.72 -2.78 5.94
N LEU A 88 -0.97 -1.53 6.31
CA LEU A 88 -2.30 -1.02 6.53
C LEU A 88 -2.69 -0.12 5.36
N CYS A 89 -3.75 -0.47 4.65
CA CYS A 89 -4.30 0.41 3.62
C CYS A 89 -5.20 1.45 4.28
N ILE A 90 -4.88 2.73 4.07
CA ILE A 90 -5.60 3.86 4.64
C ILE A 90 -6.71 4.30 3.70
N THR A 91 -6.39 4.48 2.42
CA THR A 91 -7.38 4.84 1.41
C THR A 91 -6.85 4.54 0.01
N VAL A 92 -7.76 4.51 -0.95
CA VAL A 92 -7.44 4.36 -2.38
C VAL A 92 -8.14 5.45 -3.17
N HIS A 93 -7.51 5.90 -4.24
CA HIS A 93 -8.15 6.79 -5.21
C HIS A 93 -7.51 6.61 -6.60
N GLY A 94 -8.26 6.96 -7.59
CA GLY A 94 -7.82 6.79 -8.97
C GLY A 94 -7.77 8.07 -9.74
#